data_83af807a8f778b5972cb1ac8758d1c3e
#
_entry.id   83af807a8f778b5972cb1ac8758d1c3e
#
_cell.length_a   1.000
_cell.length_b   1.000
_cell.length_c   1.000
_cell.angle_alpha   90.00
_cell.angle_beta   90.00
_cell.angle_gamma   90.00
#
_symmetry.space_group_name_H-M   'P 1'
#
loop_
_entity.id
_entity.type
_entity.pdbx_description
1 polymer ?
#
loop_
_entity_poly.entity_id
_entity_poly.type
_entity_poly.pdbx_seq_one_letter_code
_entity_poly.pdbx_strand_id
1 'polypeptide(L)'
;MKIEHYMWGADMQAEARIKFPISVDISGKKVLIIDDITDTGRTLRLAVDYVQSLNPSEIRTAVLQHKICSAFIPDFYAQKIIRWRWIIYPWARYEDLAGFTEKTIGDRTLDVSLIRSELKDRYDLEVREKEILEILQDLTERKEIERVETDKLARWRVRKK
;
A
#
# COMPACT_ATOMS: atom_id res chain seq x y z
N MET A 1 -3.71 12.64 -12.17
CA MET A 1 -3.99 12.88 -10.73
C MET A 1 -3.22 11.86 -9.90
N LYS A 2 -2.60 12.28 -8.79
CA LYS A 2 -1.98 11.37 -7.83
C LYS A 2 -2.59 11.61 -6.44
N ILE A 3 -3.04 10.54 -5.79
CA ILE A 3 -3.53 10.54 -4.43
C ILE A 3 -2.51 9.82 -3.55
N GLU A 4 -2.13 10.42 -2.43
CA GLU A 4 -1.23 9.83 -1.44
C GLU A 4 -1.93 9.72 -0.09
N HIS A 5 -1.59 8.68 0.65
CA HIS A 5 -2.03 8.50 2.02
C HIS A 5 -0.95 9.04 2.96
N TYR A 6 -1.31 10.01 3.80
CA TYR A 6 -0.44 10.50 4.86
C TYR A 6 -0.75 9.78 6.17
N MET A 7 0.27 9.19 6.76
CA MET A 7 0.18 8.66 8.12
C MET A 7 0.60 9.76 9.09
N TRP A 8 -0.30 10.20 9.95
CA TRP A 8 -0.03 11.16 11.02
C TRP A 8 -0.13 10.47 12.37
N GLY A 9 1.01 10.40 13.11
CA GLY A 9 1.06 9.92 14.49
C GLY A 9 0.80 8.43 14.67
N ALA A 10 0.62 8.03 15.94
CA ALA A 10 0.33 6.66 16.36
C ALA A 10 -1.10 6.18 16.00
N ASP A 11 -2.00 7.09 15.62
CA ASP A 11 -3.35 6.76 15.17
C ASP A 11 -3.35 6.46 13.67
N MET A 12 -3.68 5.23 13.34
CA MET A 12 -3.71 4.65 11.98
C MET A 12 -4.86 5.20 11.11
N GLN A 13 -5.13 6.48 11.11
CA GLN A 13 -6.02 7.11 10.13
C GLN A 13 -5.19 7.80 9.06
N ALA A 14 -4.78 7.03 8.04
CA ALA A 14 -4.19 7.61 6.85
C ALA A 14 -5.24 8.49 6.16
N GLU A 15 -5.05 9.81 6.17
CA GLU A 15 -5.84 10.71 5.34
C GLU A 15 -5.34 10.63 3.90
N ALA A 16 -6.26 10.37 2.99
CA ALA A 16 -5.98 10.45 1.56
C ALA A 16 -5.98 11.91 1.12
N ARG A 17 -4.95 12.36 0.41
CA ARG A 17 -4.84 13.73 -0.13
C ARG A 17 -4.44 13.71 -1.60
N ILE A 18 -4.95 14.67 -2.37
CA ILE A 18 -4.55 14.86 -3.75
C ILE A 18 -3.21 15.59 -3.78
N LYS A 19 -2.15 14.90 -4.18
CA LYS A 19 -0.83 15.47 -4.31
C LYS A 19 -0.64 16.19 -5.64
N PHE A 20 -1.07 15.56 -6.73
CA PHE A 20 -1.02 16.15 -8.06
C PHE A 20 -2.43 16.23 -8.64
N PRO A 21 -2.97 17.45 -8.82
CA PRO A 21 -4.28 17.66 -9.41
C PRO A 21 -4.29 17.30 -10.90
N ILE A 22 -5.49 17.25 -11.48
CA ILE A 22 -5.67 17.11 -12.92
C ILE A 22 -5.28 18.46 -13.57
N SER A 23 -4.40 18.40 -14.57
CA SER A 23 -3.87 19.58 -15.29
C SER A 23 -4.61 19.90 -16.58
N VAL A 24 -5.58 19.07 -16.96
CA VAL A 24 -6.38 19.25 -18.18
C VAL A 24 -7.80 19.67 -17.84
N ASP A 25 -8.44 20.48 -18.71
CA ASP A 25 -9.84 20.82 -18.55
C ASP A 25 -10.74 19.61 -18.87
N ILE A 26 -11.52 19.19 -17.89
CA ILE A 26 -12.48 18.09 -17.98
C ILE A 26 -13.93 18.56 -17.87
N SER A 27 -14.16 19.87 -17.84
CA SER A 27 -15.52 20.45 -17.76
C SER A 27 -16.36 19.96 -18.96
N GLY A 28 -17.58 19.49 -18.66
CA GLY A 28 -18.51 18.95 -19.63
C GLY A 28 -18.11 17.60 -20.24
N LYS A 29 -16.96 17.02 -19.86
CA LYS A 29 -16.51 15.73 -20.41
C LYS A 29 -17.04 14.55 -19.60
N LYS A 30 -17.14 13.39 -20.24
CA LYS A 30 -17.36 12.12 -19.56
C LYS A 30 -16.03 11.61 -19.02
N VAL A 31 -15.97 11.29 -17.73
CA VAL A 31 -14.76 10.87 -17.03
C VAL A 31 -14.92 9.46 -16.48
N LEU A 32 -13.96 8.60 -16.77
CA LEU A 32 -13.83 7.29 -16.13
C LEU A 32 -12.61 7.32 -15.19
N ILE A 33 -12.86 7.08 -13.90
CA ILE A 33 -11.82 6.93 -12.88
C ILE A 33 -11.49 5.44 -12.79
N ILE A 34 -10.22 5.08 -12.99
CA ILE A 34 -9.77 3.68 -12.92
C ILE A 34 -8.76 3.54 -11.78
N ASP A 35 -8.93 2.50 -10.97
CA ASP A 35 -8.00 2.13 -9.91
C ASP A 35 -7.81 0.60 -9.91
N ASP A 36 -6.85 0.07 -9.14
CA ASP A 36 -6.63 -1.38 -9.04
C ASP A 36 -7.59 -2.02 -8.04
N ILE A 37 -7.84 -1.40 -6.90
CA ILE A 37 -8.68 -1.98 -5.85
C ILE A 37 -9.47 -0.94 -5.07
N THR A 38 -10.70 -1.30 -4.70
CA THR A 38 -11.42 -0.64 -3.60
C THR A 38 -11.32 -1.47 -2.34
N ASP A 39 -10.46 -1.05 -1.40
CA ASP A 39 -10.34 -1.66 -0.07
C ASP A 39 -11.34 -1.03 0.91
N THR A 40 -11.06 0.17 1.41
CA THR A 40 -12.00 0.95 2.24
C THR A 40 -12.92 1.85 1.41
N GLY A 41 -12.53 2.16 0.18
CA GLY A 41 -13.20 3.05 -0.74
C GLY A 41 -12.88 4.55 -0.53
N ARG A 42 -12.05 4.90 0.44
CA ARG A 42 -11.72 6.31 0.76
C ARG A 42 -11.02 7.01 -0.40
N THR A 43 -10.03 6.37 -1.02
CA THR A 43 -9.29 6.92 -2.17
C THR A 43 -10.22 7.22 -3.34
N LEU A 44 -11.08 6.25 -3.68
CA LEU A 44 -11.99 6.39 -4.82
C LEU A 44 -13.07 7.46 -4.53
N ARG A 45 -13.56 7.55 -3.29
CA ARG A 45 -14.47 8.61 -2.86
C ARG A 45 -13.83 9.99 -3.05
N LEU A 46 -12.63 10.19 -2.52
CA LEU A 46 -11.89 11.45 -2.67
C LEU A 46 -11.64 11.78 -4.14
N ALA A 47 -11.30 10.78 -4.97
CA ALA A 47 -11.11 10.97 -6.40
C ALA A 47 -12.39 11.44 -7.10
N VAL A 48 -13.53 10.84 -6.79
CA VAL A 48 -14.85 11.22 -7.33
C VAL A 48 -15.24 12.62 -6.91
N ASP A 49 -15.12 12.93 -5.61
CA ASP A 49 -15.49 14.25 -5.07
C ASP A 49 -14.63 15.36 -5.71
N TYR A 50 -13.34 15.11 -5.90
CA TYR A 50 -12.46 16.05 -6.59
C TYR A 50 -12.82 16.21 -8.07
N VAL A 51 -13.00 15.12 -8.80
CA VAL A 51 -13.37 15.18 -10.22
C VAL A 51 -14.71 15.87 -10.40
N GLN A 52 -15.68 15.64 -9.49
CA GLN A 52 -16.98 16.31 -9.51
C GLN A 52 -16.85 17.83 -9.39
N SER A 53 -15.90 18.34 -8.60
CA SER A 53 -15.64 19.78 -8.45
C SER A 53 -15.14 20.45 -9.73
N LEU A 54 -14.71 19.68 -10.74
CA LEU A 54 -14.24 20.17 -12.04
C LEU A 54 -15.35 20.15 -13.11
N ASN A 55 -16.61 19.98 -12.71
CA ASN A 55 -17.80 20.05 -13.57
C ASN A 55 -17.80 19.12 -14.79
N PRO A 56 -17.49 17.82 -14.67
CA PRO A 56 -17.65 16.86 -15.75
C PRO A 56 -19.15 16.65 -16.06
N SER A 57 -19.48 16.18 -17.27
CA SER A 57 -20.85 15.82 -17.62
C SER A 57 -21.29 14.46 -17.06
N GLU A 58 -20.34 13.58 -16.83
CA GLU A 58 -20.58 12.25 -16.27
C GLU A 58 -19.31 11.73 -15.60
N ILE A 59 -19.43 11.03 -14.47
CA ILE A 59 -18.35 10.29 -13.82
C ILE A 59 -18.75 8.84 -13.71
N ARG A 60 -17.85 7.95 -14.10
CA ARG A 60 -17.91 6.51 -13.84
C ARG A 60 -16.63 6.05 -13.19
N THR A 61 -16.72 4.95 -12.42
CA THR A 61 -15.62 4.37 -11.68
C THR A 61 -15.43 2.91 -12.06
N ALA A 62 -14.18 2.47 -12.22
CA ALA A 62 -13.84 1.10 -12.52
C ALA A 62 -12.64 0.64 -11.71
N VAL A 63 -12.68 -0.59 -11.20
CA VAL A 63 -11.55 -1.21 -10.50
C VAL A 63 -11.34 -2.64 -10.97
N LEU A 64 -10.11 -3.16 -10.81
CA LEU A 64 -9.88 -4.58 -11.05
C LEU A 64 -10.54 -5.41 -9.95
N GLN A 65 -10.41 -5.01 -8.69
CA GLN A 65 -10.93 -5.77 -7.56
C GLN A 65 -11.70 -4.89 -6.59
N HIS A 66 -12.90 -5.37 -6.22
CA HIS A 66 -13.76 -4.70 -5.24
C HIS A 66 -13.93 -5.58 -4.00
N LYS A 67 -13.45 -5.12 -2.84
CA LYS A 67 -13.69 -5.78 -1.55
C LYS A 67 -15.07 -5.39 -1.01
N ILE A 68 -15.83 -6.38 -0.57
CA ILE A 68 -17.20 -6.16 -0.04
C ILE A 68 -17.25 -5.31 1.23
N CYS A 69 -16.13 -5.17 1.94
CA CYS A 69 -16.01 -4.29 3.11
C CYS A 69 -15.84 -2.81 2.74
N SER A 70 -15.66 -2.49 1.45
CA SER A 70 -15.55 -1.12 0.99
C SER A 70 -16.87 -0.36 1.17
N ALA A 71 -16.77 0.86 1.74
CA ALA A 71 -17.89 1.78 1.83
C ALA A 71 -18.26 2.45 0.49
N PHE A 72 -17.42 2.30 -0.53
CA PHE A 72 -17.65 2.81 -1.88
C PHE A 72 -17.81 1.65 -2.86
N ILE A 73 -18.92 1.60 -3.57
CA ILE A 73 -19.16 0.59 -4.60
C ILE A 73 -18.85 1.22 -5.96
N PRO A 74 -17.85 0.74 -6.71
CA PRO A 74 -17.55 1.25 -8.05
C PRO A 74 -18.63 0.85 -9.06
N ASP A 75 -18.78 1.64 -10.15
CA ASP A 75 -19.73 1.31 -11.22
C ASP A 75 -19.37 -0.01 -11.92
N PHE A 76 -18.06 -0.25 -12.06
CA PHE A 76 -17.54 -1.46 -12.71
C PHE A 76 -16.42 -2.08 -11.88
N TYR A 77 -16.39 -3.39 -11.82
CA TYR A 77 -15.26 -4.15 -11.26
C TYR A 77 -15.13 -5.50 -11.96
N ALA A 78 -13.89 -5.96 -12.15
CA ALA A 78 -13.63 -7.25 -12.78
C ALA A 78 -13.83 -8.42 -11.81
N GLN A 79 -13.48 -8.23 -10.52
CA GLN A 79 -13.60 -9.28 -9.50
C GLN A 79 -14.11 -8.72 -8.17
N LYS A 80 -15.05 -9.46 -7.55
CA LYS A 80 -15.53 -9.19 -6.19
C LYS A 80 -14.76 -10.03 -5.17
N ILE A 81 -14.19 -9.40 -4.15
CA ILE A 81 -13.45 -10.07 -3.07
C ILE A 81 -14.36 -10.18 -1.84
N ILE A 82 -14.80 -11.40 -1.56
CA ILE A 82 -15.77 -11.67 -0.48
C ILE A 82 -15.08 -11.82 0.89
N ARG A 83 -13.90 -12.47 0.91
CA ARG A 83 -13.11 -12.64 2.14
C ARG A 83 -11.98 -11.63 2.15
N TRP A 84 -11.84 -10.90 3.24
CA TRP A 84 -10.74 -9.97 3.38
C TRP A 84 -9.40 -10.70 3.29
N ARG A 85 -8.52 -10.18 2.43
CA ARG A 85 -7.14 -10.64 2.29
C ARG A 85 -6.31 -9.48 1.75
N TRP A 86 -5.02 -9.47 2.03
CA TRP A 86 -4.11 -8.57 1.34
C TRP A 86 -3.92 -9.04 -0.10
N ILE A 87 -3.88 -8.10 -1.01
CA ILE A 87 -3.65 -8.37 -2.44
C ILE A 87 -2.41 -7.61 -2.84
N ILE A 88 -1.39 -8.35 -3.24
CA ILE A 88 -0.13 -7.79 -3.71
C ILE A 88 -0.14 -7.81 -5.24
N TYR A 89 -0.12 -6.63 -5.83
CA TYR A 89 0.00 -6.51 -7.27
C TYR A 89 1.46 -6.60 -7.71
N PRO A 90 1.75 -7.11 -8.92
CA PRO A 90 3.14 -7.22 -9.40
C PRO A 90 3.91 -5.90 -9.39
N TRP A 91 3.23 -4.78 -9.65
CA TRP A 91 3.83 -3.44 -9.65
C TRP A 91 4.04 -2.83 -8.26
N ALA A 92 3.37 -3.34 -7.22
CA ALA A 92 3.49 -2.88 -5.84
C ALA A 92 4.25 -3.89 -4.95
N ARG A 93 4.64 -5.07 -5.50
CA ARG A 93 5.20 -6.18 -4.73
C ARG A 93 6.36 -5.77 -3.84
N TYR A 94 7.28 -4.97 -4.38
CA TYR A 94 8.45 -4.52 -3.63
C TYR A 94 8.08 -3.62 -2.45
N GLU A 95 7.22 -2.62 -2.68
CA GLU A 95 6.76 -1.68 -1.66
C GLU A 95 5.98 -2.39 -0.54
N ASP A 96 5.09 -3.31 -0.93
CA ASP A 96 4.32 -4.11 0.02
C ASP A 96 5.24 -4.98 0.88
N LEU A 97 6.18 -5.71 0.27
CA LEU A 97 7.11 -6.56 1.00
C LEU A 97 8.05 -5.75 1.91
N ALA A 98 8.52 -4.58 1.48
CA ALA A 98 9.31 -3.68 2.30
C ALA A 98 8.53 -3.23 3.55
N GLY A 99 7.28 -2.77 3.37
CA GLY A 99 6.40 -2.38 4.45
C GLY A 99 6.06 -3.54 5.42
N PHE A 100 5.84 -4.75 4.90
CA PHE A 100 5.63 -5.93 5.76
C PHE A 100 6.90 -6.34 6.51
N THR A 101 8.06 -6.24 5.87
CA THR A 101 9.35 -6.54 6.51
C THR A 101 9.63 -5.57 7.66
N GLU A 102 9.45 -4.27 7.45
CA GLU A 102 9.59 -3.25 8.50
C GLU A 102 8.64 -3.49 9.67
N LYS A 103 7.35 -3.75 9.41
CA LYS A 103 6.35 -4.09 10.43
C LYS A 103 6.68 -5.39 11.17
N THR A 104 7.26 -6.36 10.47
CA THR A 104 7.67 -7.64 11.09
C THR A 104 8.83 -7.43 12.05
N ILE A 105 9.81 -6.61 11.68
CA ILE A 105 10.92 -6.26 12.56
C ILE A 105 10.39 -5.48 13.77
N GLY A 106 9.61 -4.41 13.57
CA GLY A 106 9.06 -3.57 14.64
C GLY A 106 10.15 -3.13 15.62
N ASP A 107 9.89 -3.27 16.92
CA ASP A 107 10.84 -2.90 17.99
C ASP A 107 11.88 -4.00 18.31
N ARG A 108 11.90 -5.08 17.54
CA ARG A 108 12.77 -6.25 17.77
C ARG A 108 14.03 -6.19 16.93
N THR A 109 14.97 -7.08 17.27
CA THR A 109 16.17 -7.33 16.45
C THR A 109 16.07 -8.75 15.92
N LEU A 110 15.88 -8.90 14.60
CA LEU A 110 15.59 -10.17 13.95
C LEU A 110 16.64 -10.49 12.89
N ASP A 111 16.93 -11.79 12.73
CA ASP A 111 17.68 -12.31 11.58
C ASP A 111 16.73 -12.61 10.39
N VAL A 112 17.32 -12.89 9.23
CA VAL A 112 16.58 -13.13 7.99
C VAL A 112 15.64 -14.34 8.08
N SER A 113 16.04 -15.38 8.80
CA SER A 113 15.25 -16.61 8.93
C SER A 113 13.99 -16.38 9.75
N LEU A 114 14.11 -15.63 10.86
CA LEU A 114 12.97 -15.24 11.68
C LEU A 114 12.04 -14.27 10.94
N ILE A 115 12.60 -13.29 10.20
CA ILE A 115 11.79 -12.40 9.35
C ILE A 115 10.98 -13.21 8.35
N ARG A 116 11.61 -14.17 7.67
CA ARG A 116 10.96 -15.04 6.70
C ARG A 116 9.82 -15.87 7.32
N SER A 117 10.07 -16.50 8.47
CA SER A 117 9.06 -17.28 9.19
C SER A 117 7.87 -16.40 9.55
N GLU A 118 8.12 -15.24 10.13
CA GLU A 118 7.04 -14.36 10.56
C GLU A 118 6.26 -13.73 9.39
N LEU A 119 6.90 -13.45 8.25
CA LEU A 119 6.18 -13.03 7.04
C LEU A 119 5.21 -14.12 6.58
N LYS A 120 5.61 -15.40 6.66
CA LYS A 120 4.73 -16.53 6.35
C LYS A 120 3.60 -16.66 7.37
N ASP A 121 3.92 -16.64 8.67
CA ASP A 121 2.96 -16.93 9.74
C ASP A 121 1.93 -15.81 9.91
N ARG A 122 2.35 -14.54 9.80
CA ARG A 122 1.49 -13.39 10.03
C ARG A 122 0.70 -12.93 8.80
N TYR A 123 1.30 -13.06 7.62
CA TYR A 123 0.76 -12.46 6.39
C TYR A 123 0.52 -13.49 5.27
N ASP A 124 0.84 -14.77 5.52
CA ASP A 124 0.81 -15.86 4.52
C ASP A 124 1.66 -15.56 3.28
N LEU A 125 2.79 -14.88 3.49
CA LEU A 125 3.71 -14.46 2.43
C LEU A 125 4.89 -15.44 2.33
N GLU A 126 4.96 -16.16 1.22
CA GLU A 126 6.12 -16.97 0.87
C GLU A 126 7.13 -16.12 0.08
N VAL A 127 8.21 -15.71 0.77
CA VAL A 127 9.25 -14.85 0.21
C VAL A 127 10.58 -15.61 0.21
N ARG A 128 11.32 -15.51 -0.88
CA ARG A 128 12.66 -16.09 -0.96
C ARG A 128 13.63 -15.29 -0.10
N GLU A 129 14.56 -15.96 0.54
CA GLU A 129 15.56 -15.32 1.39
C GLU A 129 16.35 -14.22 0.67
N LYS A 130 16.74 -14.48 -0.57
CA LYS A 130 17.41 -13.49 -1.42
C LYS A 130 16.60 -12.21 -1.57
N GLU A 131 15.29 -12.31 -1.78
CA GLU A 131 14.39 -11.17 -1.94
C GLU A 131 14.27 -10.37 -0.61
N ILE A 132 14.25 -11.08 0.53
CA ILE A 132 14.27 -10.41 1.85
C ILE A 132 15.58 -9.67 2.07
N LEU A 133 16.72 -10.27 1.71
CA LEU A 133 18.03 -9.63 1.85
C LEU A 133 18.16 -8.37 0.98
N GLU A 134 17.64 -8.39 -0.25
CA GLU A 134 17.59 -7.22 -1.14
C GLU A 134 16.76 -6.08 -0.50
N ILE A 135 15.60 -6.42 0.07
CA ILE A 135 14.74 -5.46 0.79
C ILE A 135 15.46 -4.90 2.03
N LEU A 136 16.09 -5.76 2.84
CA LEU A 136 16.82 -5.34 4.04
C LEU A 136 18.00 -4.43 3.71
N GLN A 137 18.69 -4.68 2.60
CA GLN A 137 19.75 -3.81 2.12
C GLN A 137 19.20 -2.42 1.77
N ASP A 138 18.15 -2.35 0.96
CA ASP A 138 17.54 -1.10 0.53
C ASP A 138 16.98 -0.29 1.72
N LEU A 139 16.25 -0.94 2.65
CA LEU A 139 15.76 -0.29 3.87
C LEU A 139 16.90 0.23 4.76
N THR A 140 18.05 -0.45 4.75
CA THR A 140 19.25 0.00 5.46
C THR A 140 19.86 1.23 4.80
N GLU A 141 19.95 1.25 3.47
CA GLU A 141 20.43 2.41 2.68
C GLU A 141 19.52 3.62 2.85
N ARG A 142 18.21 3.43 2.92
CA ARG A 142 17.22 4.48 3.23
C ARG A 142 17.24 4.92 4.70
N LYS A 143 18.04 4.27 5.55
CA LYS A 143 18.14 4.55 7.00
C LYS A 143 16.83 4.31 7.78
N GLU A 144 15.94 3.49 7.27
CA GLU A 144 14.70 3.08 7.94
C GLU A 144 14.98 1.99 8.97
N ILE A 145 15.90 1.08 8.64
CA ILE A 145 16.42 0.05 9.55
C ILE A 145 17.94 0.14 9.67
N GLU A 146 18.51 -0.55 10.63
CA GLU A 146 19.96 -0.71 10.76
C GLU A 146 20.34 -2.17 10.96
N ARG A 147 21.50 -2.53 10.38
CA ARG A 147 22.12 -3.83 10.55
C ARG A 147 22.93 -3.85 11.84
N VAL A 148 22.71 -4.87 12.65
CA VAL A 148 23.43 -5.12 13.90
C VAL A 148 24.08 -6.50 13.81
N GLU A 149 25.36 -6.60 14.11
CA GLU A 149 26.04 -7.89 14.20
C GLU A 149 25.97 -8.40 15.64
N THR A 150 25.35 -9.56 15.82
CA THR A 150 25.25 -10.22 17.13
C THR A 150 25.61 -11.70 16.93
N ASP A 151 26.59 -12.20 17.67
CA ASP A 151 27.00 -13.62 17.69
C ASP A 151 27.28 -14.24 16.30
N LYS A 152 27.96 -13.49 15.43
CA LYS A 152 28.28 -13.85 14.02
C LYS A 152 27.07 -13.96 13.07
N LEU A 153 25.88 -13.55 13.52
CA LEU A 153 24.69 -13.47 12.67
C LEU A 153 24.33 -12.00 12.39
N ALA A 154 24.04 -11.71 11.11
CA ALA A 154 23.50 -10.42 10.74
C ALA A 154 22.03 -10.35 11.19
N ARG A 155 21.71 -9.30 11.94
CA ARG A 155 20.37 -9.00 12.40
C ARG A 155 19.98 -7.58 12.02
N TRP A 156 18.70 -7.28 11.99
CA TRP A 156 18.17 -5.96 11.64
C TRP A 156 17.19 -5.49 12.69
N ARG A 157 17.19 -4.18 12.94
CA ARG A 157 16.20 -3.50 13.78
C ARG A 157 15.78 -2.18 13.14
N VAL A 158 14.56 -1.72 13.43
CA VAL A 158 14.08 -0.40 13.01
C VAL A 158 14.86 0.69 13.76
N ARG A 159 15.26 1.73 13.05
CA ARG A 159 15.91 2.90 13.68
C ARG A 159 14.88 3.68 14.48
N LYS A 160 15.18 3.94 15.74
CA LYS A 160 14.43 4.90 16.54
C LYS A 160 14.73 6.30 16.00
N LYS A 161 13.68 7.00 15.61
CA LYS A 161 13.72 8.42 15.23
C LYS A 161 13.97 9.28 16.45
#